data_abc5c4a5fab22c36d56844bf98e56792
#
_entry.id   abc5c4a5fab22c36d56844bf98e56792
#
_cell.length_a   1.000
_cell.length_b   1.000
_cell.length_c   1.000
_cell.angle_alpha   90.00
_cell.angle_beta   90.00
_cell.angle_gamma   90.00
#
_symmetry.space_group_name_H-M   'P 1'
#
loop_
_entity.id
_entity.type
_entity.pdbx_description
1 polymer ?
#
loop_
_entity_poly.entity_id
_entity_poly.type
_entity_poly.pdbx_seq_one_letter_code
_entity_poly.pdbx_strand_id
1 'polypeptide(L)'
;MKALVKAHAEPGIWLQDVPEPAVGHNDVLIKVHRTAICGTDMHIYNWDAWAQKTVPVPMAVGHEYAGEIVEMGSEVRGFSTGDRVSGEGHITCGHCRNCRAGRRHLCRNTSGVGVNRAGAFAEFLTIPAANVFKLPAAIDDEIASILDPFGNATHTALAFNVVGEDVLIAGAGPIGIMAVAIARHCGARHIVITDVNDYRLGLAAKMGASRALNVSRESLDDAMRDLGMEEGFDVGFEMSGNAAALREMLRTMNHGGSISMLGIPPGETAIDWNQVIFKGLVIKGIYGREMFETWYKMSSMLQSGLDVRPVITHRLGINDYREGFEIMNSGKSGKITLDWTSL
;
A
#
# COMPACT_ATOMS: atom_id res chain seq x y z
N MET A 1 21.62 -14.12 -10.86
CA MET A 1 21.27 -13.08 -9.86
C MET A 1 20.69 -13.71 -8.62
N LYS A 2 20.84 -13.06 -7.45
CA LYS A 2 20.15 -13.46 -6.22
C LYS A 2 18.69 -13.00 -6.23
N ALA A 3 17.78 -13.83 -5.71
CA ALA A 3 16.38 -13.48 -5.52
C ALA A 3 15.76 -14.22 -4.32
N LEU A 4 14.77 -13.59 -3.68
CA LEU A 4 13.90 -14.28 -2.73
C LEU A 4 12.78 -14.99 -3.51
N VAL A 5 12.81 -16.30 -3.48
CA VAL A 5 11.97 -17.18 -4.31
C VAL A 5 10.99 -17.95 -3.43
N LYS A 6 9.73 -17.98 -3.83
CA LYS A 6 8.79 -19.00 -3.39
C LYS A 6 9.14 -20.30 -4.12
N ALA A 7 10.11 -21.05 -3.60
CA ALA A 7 10.67 -22.21 -4.26
C ALA A 7 9.80 -23.47 -4.13
N HIS A 8 9.06 -23.58 -3.03
CA HIS A 8 8.24 -24.74 -2.69
C HIS A 8 6.83 -24.33 -2.25
N ALA A 9 5.86 -25.20 -2.47
CA ALA A 9 4.46 -25.04 -2.07
C ALA A 9 4.26 -25.32 -0.56
N GLU A 10 5.03 -24.61 0.29
CA GLU A 10 5.03 -24.73 1.75
C GLU A 10 5.39 -23.39 2.41
N PRO A 11 5.18 -23.17 3.71
CA PRO A 11 5.61 -21.93 4.37
C PRO A 11 7.11 -21.64 4.19
N GLY A 12 7.44 -20.37 3.96
CA GLY A 12 8.80 -19.88 3.75
C GLY A 12 9.01 -19.20 2.39
N ILE A 13 10.10 -18.47 2.30
CA ILE A 13 10.66 -17.84 1.11
C ILE A 13 12.18 -18.02 1.20
N TRP A 14 12.86 -18.28 0.08
CA TRP A 14 14.26 -18.68 0.08
C TRP A 14 15.11 -17.77 -0.80
N LEU A 15 16.24 -17.31 -0.29
CA LEU A 15 17.26 -16.61 -1.08
C LEU A 15 18.00 -17.64 -1.95
N GLN A 16 17.92 -17.49 -3.26
CA GLN A 16 18.48 -18.43 -4.24
C GLN A 16 19.13 -17.71 -5.41
N ASP A 17 19.99 -18.41 -6.14
CA ASP A 17 20.47 -17.98 -7.44
C ASP A 17 19.44 -18.37 -8.52
N VAL A 18 19.05 -17.39 -9.33
CA VAL A 18 18.14 -17.56 -10.45
C VAL A 18 18.73 -16.91 -11.71
N PRO A 19 18.32 -17.30 -12.91
CA PRO A 19 18.70 -16.60 -14.13
C PRO A 19 18.28 -15.11 -14.08
N GLU A 20 19.06 -14.24 -14.69
CA GLU A 20 18.64 -12.85 -14.92
C GLU A 20 17.46 -12.81 -15.90
N PRO A 21 16.49 -11.90 -15.68
CA PRO A 21 15.34 -11.82 -16.56
C PRO A 21 15.72 -11.19 -17.91
N ALA A 22 15.18 -11.74 -19.00
CA ALA A 22 15.36 -11.17 -20.32
C ALA A 22 14.57 -9.87 -20.50
N VAL A 23 15.13 -8.91 -21.24
CA VAL A 23 14.49 -7.63 -21.56
C VAL A 23 13.71 -7.75 -22.87
N GLY A 24 12.39 -7.55 -22.79
CA GLY A 24 11.52 -7.49 -23.97
C GLY A 24 11.61 -6.12 -24.67
N HIS A 25 11.08 -6.03 -25.89
CA HIS A 25 11.15 -4.80 -26.71
C HIS A 25 10.59 -3.56 -26.01
N ASN A 26 9.57 -3.71 -25.16
CA ASN A 26 8.90 -2.63 -24.44
C ASN A 26 9.21 -2.60 -22.93
N ASP A 27 10.17 -3.40 -22.49
CA ASP A 27 10.50 -3.56 -21.08
C ASP A 27 11.79 -2.80 -20.71
N VAL A 28 11.94 -2.54 -19.44
CA VAL A 28 13.17 -2.05 -18.84
C VAL A 28 13.69 -3.07 -17.83
N LEU A 29 15.01 -3.17 -17.71
CA LEU A 29 15.70 -3.89 -16.65
C LEU A 29 16.09 -2.90 -15.57
N ILE A 30 15.60 -3.13 -14.36
CA ILE A 30 15.86 -2.30 -13.20
C ILE A 30 16.81 -3.07 -12.28
N LYS A 31 17.97 -2.46 -11.95
CA LYS A 31 18.78 -2.90 -10.82
C LYS A 31 18.12 -2.42 -9.55
N VAL A 32 17.67 -3.35 -8.72
CA VAL A 32 16.93 -3.05 -7.50
C VAL A 32 17.90 -2.62 -6.40
N HIS A 33 17.63 -1.49 -5.76
CA HIS A 33 18.41 -0.98 -4.65
C HIS A 33 17.72 -1.24 -3.31
N ARG A 34 16.41 -0.99 -3.26
CA ARG A 34 15.60 -1.12 -2.05
C ARG A 34 14.27 -1.79 -2.36
N THR A 35 13.84 -2.63 -1.44
CA THR A 35 12.49 -3.20 -1.46
C THR A 35 11.85 -3.06 -0.09
N ALA A 36 10.53 -3.27 0.01
CA ALA A 36 9.86 -3.27 1.29
C ALA A 36 8.88 -4.45 1.41
N ILE A 37 8.78 -5.00 2.61
CA ILE A 37 7.89 -6.14 2.89
C ILE A 37 6.44 -5.65 3.02
N CYS A 38 5.52 -6.33 2.32
CA CYS A 38 4.09 -6.09 2.32
C CYS A 38 3.31 -7.20 3.05
N GLY A 39 2.07 -6.90 3.45
CA GLY A 39 1.14 -7.92 3.97
C GLY A 39 0.89 -9.06 2.98
N THR A 40 0.88 -8.76 1.68
CA THR A 40 0.79 -9.77 0.61
C THR A 40 1.96 -10.76 0.66
N ASP A 41 3.18 -10.28 0.95
CA ASP A 41 4.35 -11.15 1.07
C ASP A 41 4.24 -12.07 2.30
N MET A 42 3.54 -11.62 3.37
CA MET A 42 3.24 -12.49 4.53
C MET A 42 2.27 -13.62 4.18
N HIS A 43 1.24 -13.35 3.36
CA HIS A 43 0.35 -14.40 2.84
C HIS A 43 1.14 -15.44 2.04
N ILE A 44 2.08 -14.99 1.20
CA ILE A 44 2.96 -15.87 0.41
C ILE A 44 3.93 -16.64 1.33
N TYR A 45 4.53 -15.95 2.30
CA TYR A 45 5.44 -16.57 3.28
C TYR A 45 4.74 -17.66 4.07
N ASN A 46 3.54 -17.39 4.60
CA ASN A 46 2.75 -18.33 5.39
C ASN A 46 2.07 -19.42 4.54
N TRP A 47 2.06 -19.26 3.22
CA TRP A 47 1.46 -20.20 2.26
C TRP A 47 -0.01 -20.50 2.57
N ASP A 48 -0.79 -19.44 2.81
CA ASP A 48 -2.22 -19.57 3.12
C ASP A 48 -3.07 -19.95 1.90
N ALA A 49 -4.37 -20.12 2.11
CA ALA A 49 -5.30 -20.56 1.08
C ALA A 49 -5.38 -19.63 -0.14
N TRP A 50 -5.11 -18.32 0.05
CA TRP A 50 -5.03 -17.36 -1.05
C TRP A 50 -3.74 -17.54 -1.86
N ALA A 51 -2.60 -17.63 -1.18
CA ALA A 51 -1.30 -17.83 -1.83
C ALA A 51 -1.25 -19.13 -2.62
N GLN A 52 -1.80 -20.22 -2.08
CA GLN A 52 -1.89 -21.54 -2.74
C GLN A 52 -2.66 -21.50 -4.06
N LYS A 53 -3.65 -20.61 -4.20
CA LYS A 53 -4.47 -20.47 -5.41
C LYS A 53 -3.89 -19.48 -6.41
N THR A 54 -3.05 -18.56 -5.96
CA THR A 54 -2.70 -17.36 -6.73
C THR A 54 -1.25 -17.35 -7.20
N VAL A 55 -0.33 -17.87 -6.37
CA VAL A 55 1.11 -17.72 -6.57
C VAL A 55 1.69 -18.95 -7.27
N PRO A 56 2.27 -18.80 -8.47
CA PRO A 56 2.99 -19.90 -9.12
C PRO A 56 4.28 -20.23 -8.35
N VAL A 57 4.65 -21.52 -8.36
CA VAL A 57 5.86 -22.02 -7.73
C VAL A 57 6.67 -22.82 -8.76
N PRO A 58 7.97 -22.53 -8.97
CA PRO A 58 8.78 -21.50 -8.28
C PRO A 58 8.61 -20.09 -8.88
N MET A 59 8.76 -19.03 -8.04
CA MET A 59 8.67 -17.64 -8.49
C MET A 59 9.39 -16.68 -7.53
N ALA A 60 10.15 -15.70 -8.05
CA ALA A 60 10.64 -14.56 -7.28
C ALA A 60 9.45 -13.70 -6.82
N VAL A 61 9.42 -13.30 -5.56
CA VAL A 61 8.30 -12.54 -4.96
C VAL A 61 8.63 -11.07 -4.78
N GLY A 62 7.74 -10.30 -4.11
CA GLY A 62 7.94 -8.88 -3.81
C GLY A 62 7.44 -7.95 -4.92
N HIS A 63 6.87 -6.79 -4.53
CA HIS A 63 6.24 -5.85 -5.46
C HIS A 63 6.45 -4.38 -5.07
N GLU A 64 7.11 -4.13 -3.94
CA GLU A 64 7.48 -2.81 -3.47
C GLU A 64 8.98 -2.61 -3.67
N TYR A 65 9.39 -1.63 -4.48
CA TYR A 65 10.80 -1.49 -4.87
C TYR A 65 11.16 -0.07 -5.32
N ALA A 66 12.45 0.21 -5.25
CA ALA A 66 13.12 1.32 -5.92
C ALA A 66 14.46 0.83 -6.50
N GLY A 67 14.87 1.41 -7.60
CA GLY A 67 16.12 1.06 -8.28
C GLY A 67 16.44 1.99 -9.44
N GLU A 68 17.33 1.53 -10.30
CA GLU A 68 17.88 2.25 -11.45
C GLU A 68 17.73 1.42 -12.71
N ILE A 69 17.35 2.07 -13.83
CA ILE A 69 17.30 1.42 -15.13
C ILE A 69 18.73 1.14 -15.62
N VAL A 70 19.05 -0.12 -15.90
CA VAL A 70 20.37 -0.55 -16.40
C VAL A 70 20.32 -1.01 -17.86
N GLU A 71 19.16 -1.45 -18.35
CA GLU A 71 18.95 -1.86 -19.74
C GLU A 71 17.52 -1.54 -20.19
N MET A 72 17.34 -1.28 -21.49
CA MET A 72 16.03 -0.95 -22.07
C MET A 72 15.81 -1.69 -23.38
N GLY A 73 14.58 -2.13 -23.60
CA GLY A 73 14.14 -2.68 -24.87
C GLY A 73 14.12 -1.64 -25.99
N SER A 74 14.21 -2.12 -27.24
CA SER A 74 14.36 -1.28 -28.42
C SER A 74 13.25 -0.27 -28.67
N GLU A 75 12.04 -0.56 -28.18
CA GLU A 75 10.85 0.29 -28.33
C GLU A 75 10.58 1.22 -27.14
N VAL A 76 11.39 1.16 -26.07
CA VAL A 76 11.23 2.02 -24.90
C VAL A 76 11.56 3.47 -25.27
N ARG A 77 10.71 4.40 -24.81
CA ARG A 77 10.87 5.85 -25.01
C ARG A 77 10.59 6.57 -23.68
N GLY A 78 11.22 7.74 -23.49
CA GLY A 78 11.02 8.59 -22.31
C GLY A 78 11.84 8.22 -21.08
N PHE A 79 12.69 7.19 -21.19
CA PHE A 79 13.62 6.76 -20.16
C PHE A 79 15.07 6.74 -20.68
N SER A 80 16.01 6.70 -19.75
CA SER A 80 17.43 6.52 -20.00
C SER A 80 18.03 5.58 -18.96
N THR A 81 19.10 4.87 -19.33
CA THR A 81 19.94 4.14 -18.37
C THR A 81 20.46 5.14 -17.33
N GLY A 82 20.43 4.77 -16.06
CA GLY A 82 20.74 5.64 -14.93
C GLY A 82 19.50 6.37 -14.35
N ASP A 83 18.34 6.29 -14.98
CA ASP A 83 17.12 6.86 -14.39
C ASP A 83 16.73 6.09 -13.13
N ARG A 84 16.58 6.83 -12.01
CA ARG A 84 16.04 6.26 -10.77
C ARG A 84 14.53 6.11 -10.90
N VAL A 85 14.03 4.91 -10.55
CA VAL A 85 12.65 4.53 -10.80
C VAL A 85 12.06 3.68 -9.67
N SER A 86 10.75 3.76 -9.56
CA SER A 86 9.88 2.75 -8.98
C SER A 86 8.80 2.42 -10.03
N GLY A 87 7.74 1.71 -9.67
CA GLY A 87 6.70 1.45 -10.67
C GLY A 87 5.49 0.73 -10.13
N GLU A 88 4.48 0.73 -10.97
CA GLU A 88 3.18 0.13 -10.70
C GLU A 88 3.24 -1.39 -10.87
N GLY A 89 3.02 -2.11 -9.77
CA GLY A 89 3.05 -3.58 -9.73
C GLY A 89 1.90 -4.25 -10.48
N HIS A 90 0.85 -3.53 -10.84
CA HIS A 90 -0.28 -4.06 -11.62
C HIS A 90 -0.02 -3.93 -13.12
N ILE A 91 0.44 -4.99 -13.77
CA ILE A 91 0.62 -5.02 -15.23
C ILE A 91 -0.75 -5.23 -15.87
N THR A 92 -1.16 -4.27 -16.69
CA THR A 92 -2.50 -4.23 -17.29
C THR A 92 -2.50 -4.72 -18.73
N CYS A 93 -3.62 -5.29 -19.20
CA CYS A 93 -3.71 -5.84 -20.56
C CYS A 93 -3.72 -4.77 -21.69
N GLY A 94 -3.96 -3.50 -21.37
CA GLY A 94 -3.98 -2.40 -22.34
C GLY A 94 -5.22 -2.32 -23.24
N HIS A 95 -5.97 -3.39 -23.45
CA HIS A 95 -7.03 -3.48 -24.47
C HIS A 95 -8.46 -3.68 -23.93
N CYS A 96 -8.68 -4.02 -22.67
CA CYS A 96 -10.01 -4.11 -22.12
C CYS A 96 -10.70 -2.73 -22.02
N ARG A 97 -12.02 -2.71 -21.82
CA ARG A 97 -12.80 -1.46 -21.72
C ARG A 97 -12.19 -0.47 -20.71
N ASN A 98 -11.81 -0.93 -19.52
CA ASN A 98 -11.27 -0.06 -18.47
C ASN A 98 -9.91 0.51 -18.88
N CYS A 99 -9.01 -0.31 -19.42
CA CYS A 99 -7.71 0.16 -19.90
C CYS A 99 -7.87 1.24 -21.00
N ARG A 100 -8.75 1.00 -22.00
CA ARG A 100 -8.99 1.93 -23.10
C ARG A 100 -9.69 3.21 -22.64
N ALA A 101 -10.45 3.16 -21.52
CA ALA A 101 -11.10 4.31 -20.91
C ALA A 101 -10.22 5.07 -19.91
N GLY A 102 -8.89 4.79 -19.83
CA GLY A 102 -7.97 5.43 -18.91
C GLY A 102 -8.03 4.90 -17.46
N ARG A 103 -8.92 3.96 -17.16
CA ARG A 103 -9.07 3.36 -15.82
C ARG A 103 -8.27 2.06 -15.70
N ARG A 104 -6.96 2.16 -15.94
CA ARG A 104 -6.07 1.00 -16.03
C ARG A 104 -6.02 0.19 -14.73
N HIS A 105 -6.05 0.83 -13.55
CA HIS A 105 -6.11 0.17 -12.25
C HIS A 105 -7.31 -0.80 -12.10
N LEU A 106 -8.38 -0.61 -12.89
CA LEU A 106 -9.54 -1.50 -12.94
C LEU A 106 -9.47 -2.51 -14.11
N CYS A 107 -8.28 -2.84 -14.56
CA CYS A 107 -8.09 -3.84 -15.62
C CYS A 107 -8.63 -5.21 -15.17
N ARG A 108 -9.42 -5.87 -16.05
CA ARG A 108 -9.96 -7.20 -15.77
C ARG A 108 -8.90 -8.33 -15.82
N ASN A 109 -7.79 -8.06 -16.49
CA ASN A 109 -6.73 -9.05 -16.76
C ASN A 109 -5.41 -8.54 -16.19
N THR A 110 -5.42 -8.08 -14.94
CA THR A 110 -4.22 -7.61 -14.25
C THR A 110 -3.31 -8.79 -13.91
N SER A 111 -2.01 -8.64 -14.19
CA SER A 111 -0.96 -9.53 -13.70
C SER A 111 -0.11 -8.78 -12.67
N GLY A 112 -0.05 -9.30 -11.44
CA GLY A 112 0.66 -8.68 -10.33
C GLY A 112 2.13 -9.09 -10.27
N VAL A 113 3.03 -8.10 -10.25
CA VAL A 113 4.46 -8.29 -9.97
C VAL A 113 4.61 -8.90 -8.59
N GLY A 114 5.43 -9.96 -8.43
CA GLY A 114 5.65 -10.66 -7.16
C GLY A 114 4.46 -11.48 -6.64
N VAL A 115 3.37 -11.57 -7.42
CA VAL A 115 2.14 -12.30 -7.05
C VAL A 115 1.84 -13.43 -8.03
N ASN A 116 1.74 -13.14 -9.32
CA ASN A 116 1.52 -14.15 -10.37
C ASN A 116 2.44 -13.97 -11.58
N ARG A 117 3.46 -13.14 -11.43
CA ARG A 117 4.66 -13.04 -12.28
C ARG A 117 5.85 -12.65 -11.40
N ALA A 118 7.06 -12.91 -11.89
CA ALA A 118 8.31 -12.63 -11.17
C ALA A 118 8.33 -11.22 -10.58
N GLY A 119 8.78 -11.13 -9.34
CA GLY A 119 8.74 -9.94 -8.50
C GLY A 119 10.08 -9.26 -8.28
N ALA A 120 10.05 -8.25 -7.43
CA ALA A 120 11.12 -7.29 -7.19
C ALA A 120 12.09 -7.69 -6.06
N PHE A 121 11.83 -8.75 -5.30
CA PHE A 121 12.79 -9.22 -4.32
C PHE A 121 13.92 -10.00 -5.03
N ALA A 122 14.68 -9.28 -5.85
CA ALA A 122 15.77 -9.77 -6.68
C ALA A 122 16.76 -8.64 -6.96
N GLU A 123 17.99 -8.96 -7.38
CA GLU A 123 18.97 -7.96 -7.81
C GLU A 123 18.47 -7.18 -9.04
N PHE A 124 17.71 -7.84 -9.92
CA PHE A 124 17.16 -7.24 -11.14
C PHE A 124 15.69 -7.59 -11.33
N LEU A 125 14.94 -6.61 -11.82
CA LEU A 125 13.52 -6.73 -12.17
C LEU A 125 13.30 -6.27 -13.61
N THR A 126 12.64 -7.10 -14.44
CA THR A 126 12.13 -6.67 -15.75
C THR A 126 10.64 -6.34 -15.66
N ILE A 127 10.27 -5.15 -16.12
CA ILE A 127 8.90 -4.64 -16.09
C ILE A 127 8.60 -3.83 -17.37
N PRO A 128 7.35 -3.84 -17.90
CA PRO A 128 6.99 -2.97 -19.01
C PRO A 128 7.23 -1.49 -18.69
N ALA A 129 7.87 -0.77 -19.60
CA ALA A 129 8.16 0.66 -19.44
C ALA A 129 6.89 1.49 -19.12
N ALA A 130 5.73 1.05 -19.63
CA ALA A 130 4.43 1.66 -19.34
C ALA A 130 3.98 1.56 -17.87
N ASN A 131 4.67 0.77 -17.04
CA ASN A 131 4.44 0.61 -15.61
C ASN A 131 5.48 1.34 -14.76
N VAL A 132 6.53 1.88 -15.37
CA VAL A 132 7.63 2.54 -14.67
C VAL A 132 7.31 3.99 -14.35
N PHE A 133 7.68 4.43 -13.16
CA PHE A 133 7.58 5.81 -12.71
C PHE A 133 8.98 6.36 -12.41
N LYS A 134 9.38 7.39 -13.13
CA LYS A 134 10.66 8.09 -12.93
C LYS A 134 10.59 8.93 -11.65
N LEU A 135 11.55 8.72 -10.77
CA LEU A 135 11.57 9.37 -9.46
C LEU A 135 12.10 10.79 -9.54
N PRO A 136 11.41 11.78 -8.94
CA PRO A 136 12.00 13.09 -8.66
C PRO A 136 13.27 12.95 -7.81
N ALA A 137 14.26 13.80 -8.06
CA ALA A 137 15.54 13.78 -7.33
C ALA A 137 15.38 13.94 -5.80
N ALA A 138 14.33 14.64 -5.36
CA ALA A 138 14.02 14.86 -3.95
C ALA A 138 13.49 13.61 -3.21
N ILE A 139 13.09 12.56 -3.93
CA ILE A 139 12.59 11.32 -3.34
C ILE A 139 13.75 10.30 -3.33
N ASP A 140 14.21 9.91 -2.15
CA ASP A 140 15.24 8.89 -2.01
C ASP A 140 14.70 7.46 -2.21
N ASP A 141 15.60 6.49 -2.35
CA ASP A 141 15.24 5.10 -2.66
C ASP A 141 14.49 4.43 -1.50
N GLU A 142 14.68 4.88 -0.26
CA GLU A 142 13.96 4.34 0.89
C GLU A 142 12.48 4.70 0.84
N ILE A 143 12.15 5.97 0.63
CA ILE A 143 10.76 6.43 0.42
C ILE A 143 10.21 5.85 -0.88
N ALA A 144 11.02 5.79 -1.93
CA ALA A 144 10.60 5.24 -3.21
C ALA A 144 10.21 3.76 -3.13
N SER A 145 10.86 2.98 -2.26
CA SER A 145 10.53 1.57 -2.06
C SER A 145 9.16 1.32 -1.43
N ILE A 146 8.55 2.32 -0.79
CA ILE A 146 7.21 2.22 -0.18
C ILE A 146 6.13 2.98 -0.95
N LEU A 147 6.41 3.43 -2.18
CA LEU A 147 5.42 4.17 -2.98
C LEU A 147 4.19 3.33 -3.35
N ASP A 148 4.31 2.01 -3.42
CA ASP A 148 3.17 1.11 -3.64
C ASP A 148 2.11 1.25 -2.51
N PRO A 149 2.40 0.95 -1.23
CA PRO A 149 1.42 1.12 -0.16
C PRO A 149 1.10 2.60 0.13
N PHE A 150 2.03 3.52 -0.08
CA PHE A 150 1.76 4.95 0.03
C PHE A 150 0.76 5.42 -1.03
N GLY A 151 0.83 4.87 -2.23
CA GLY A 151 -0.16 5.10 -3.28
C GLY A 151 -1.55 4.55 -2.91
N ASN A 152 -1.63 3.39 -2.26
CA ASN A 152 -2.91 2.87 -1.74
C ASN A 152 -3.51 3.81 -0.69
N ALA A 153 -2.68 4.32 0.24
CA ALA A 153 -3.10 5.32 1.22
C ALA A 153 -3.57 6.62 0.54
N THR A 154 -2.83 7.08 -0.49
CA THR A 154 -3.15 8.29 -1.26
C THR A 154 -4.49 8.15 -2.02
N HIS A 155 -4.68 7.04 -2.74
CA HIS A 155 -5.92 6.79 -3.47
C HIS A 155 -7.13 6.75 -2.52
N THR A 156 -6.97 6.14 -1.34
CA THR A 156 -8.02 6.05 -0.33
C THR A 156 -8.33 7.42 0.27
N ALA A 157 -7.30 8.14 0.72
CA ALA A 157 -7.46 9.42 1.40
C ALA A 157 -7.99 10.54 0.49
N LEU A 158 -7.64 10.49 -0.80
CA LEU A 158 -8.07 11.49 -1.78
C LEU A 158 -9.31 11.08 -2.60
N ALA A 159 -9.96 9.97 -2.21
CA ALA A 159 -11.18 9.52 -2.89
C ALA A 159 -12.39 10.42 -2.63
N PHE A 160 -12.36 11.16 -1.49
CA PHE A 160 -13.30 12.19 -1.10
C PHE A 160 -12.54 13.42 -0.58
N ASN A 161 -13.21 14.58 -0.53
CA ASN A 161 -12.61 15.77 0.05
C ASN A 161 -12.46 15.60 1.57
N VAL A 162 -11.32 15.98 2.12
CA VAL A 162 -11.04 15.89 3.57
C VAL A 162 -10.75 17.26 4.19
N VAL A 163 -10.73 18.33 3.37
CA VAL A 163 -10.38 19.68 3.85
C VAL A 163 -11.48 20.17 4.79
N GLY A 164 -11.11 20.40 6.05
CA GLY A 164 -12.01 20.84 7.11
C GLY A 164 -12.90 19.74 7.72
N GLU A 165 -12.81 18.50 7.21
CA GLU A 165 -13.65 17.38 7.61
C GLU A 165 -13.08 16.60 8.80
N ASP A 166 -13.96 15.90 9.52
CA ASP A 166 -13.61 14.95 10.57
C ASP A 166 -13.45 13.56 9.97
N VAL A 167 -12.25 13.00 10.12
CA VAL A 167 -11.84 11.75 9.46
C VAL A 167 -11.70 10.62 10.45
N LEU A 168 -12.37 9.49 10.18
CA LEU A 168 -12.17 8.21 10.89
C LEU A 168 -11.38 7.25 10.03
N ILE A 169 -10.28 6.72 10.57
CA ILE A 169 -9.46 5.69 9.92
C ILE A 169 -9.55 4.41 10.74
N ALA A 170 -10.10 3.35 10.18
CA ALA A 170 -10.13 2.03 10.81
C ALA A 170 -8.96 1.18 10.33
N GLY A 171 -8.06 0.81 11.25
CA GLY A 171 -6.84 0.04 10.99
C GLY A 171 -5.58 0.90 10.94
N ALA A 172 -4.68 0.72 11.94
CA ALA A 172 -3.37 1.35 12.02
C ALA A 172 -2.26 0.45 11.40
N GLY A 173 -2.56 -0.24 10.31
CA GLY A 173 -1.53 -0.83 9.46
C GLY A 173 -0.68 0.26 8.79
N PRO A 174 0.45 -0.08 8.15
CA PRO A 174 1.31 0.92 7.50
C PRO A 174 0.55 1.87 6.55
N ILE A 175 -0.45 1.35 5.83
CA ILE A 175 -1.27 2.15 4.90
C ILE A 175 -2.15 3.15 5.69
N GLY A 176 -2.81 2.70 6.77
CA GLY A 176 -3.62 3.58 7.63
C GLY A 176 -2.79 4.66 8.33
N ILE A 177 -1.59 4.31 8.79
CA ILE A 177 -0.64 5.26 9.38
C ILE A 177 -0.24 6.35 8.36
N MET A 178 0.06 5.97 7.11
CA MET A 178 0.37 6.94 6.04
C MET A 178 -0.86 7.77 5.66
N ALA A 179 -2.07 7.20 5.70
CA ALA A 179 -3.31 7.93 5.44
C ALA A 179 -3.57 9.03 6.49
N VAL A 180 -3.14 8.85 7.75
CA VAL A 180 -3.15 9.92 8.77
C VAL A 180 -2.34 11.12 8.30
N ALA A 181 -1.10 10.90 7.85
CA ALA A 181 -0.24 11.98 7.39
C ALA A 181 -0.81 12.68 6.16
N ILE A 182 -1.39 11.93 5.21
CA ILE A 182 -2.04 12.48 4.03
C ILE A 182 -3.24 13.35 4.42
N ALA A 183 -4.15 12.83 5.25
CA ALA A 183 -5.33 13.58 5.68
C ALA A 183 -4.93 14.86 6.43
N ARG A 184 -3.89 14.80 7.28
CA ARG A 184 -3.35 15.99 7.97
C ARG A 184 -2.77 17.00 6.99
N HIS A 185 -1.96 16.55 6.05
CA HIS A 185 -1.34 17.39 5.01
C HIS A 185 -2.41 18.07 4.13
N CYS A 186 -3.50 17.36 3.85
CA CYS A 186 -4.62 17.86 3.04
C CYS A 186 -5.61 18.73 3.82
N GLY A 187 -5.43 18.94 5.14
CA GLY A 187 -6.22 19.89 5.90
C GLY A 187 -7.47 19.33 6.59
N ALA A 188 -7.50 18.04 6.92
CA ALA A 188 -8.54 17.47 7.78
C ALA A 188 -8.56 18.15 9.15
N ARG A 189 -9.77 18.39 9.71
CA ARG A 189 -9.96 19.04 11.02
C ARG A 189 -9.51 18.11 12.15
N HIS A 190 -10.18 16.99 12.32
CA HIS A 190 -9.79 15.95 13.25
C HIS A 190 -9.53 14.65 12.50
N ILE A 191 -8.56 13.88 12.98
CA ILE A 191 -8.22 12.56 12.45
C ILE A 191 -8.17 11.59 13.61
N VAL A 192 -9.14 10.69 13.66
CA VAL A 192 -9.19 9.59 14.63
C VAL A 192 -8.80 8.32 13.91
N ILE A 193 -7.79 7.62 14.43
CA ILE A 193 -7.40 6.30 13.91
C ILE A 193 -7.63 5.24 14.99
N THR A 194 -8.16 4.08 14.59
CA THR A 194 -8.48 2.98 15.49
C THR A 194 -7.71 1.71 15.14
N ASP A 195 -7.27 0.99 16.16
CA ASP A 195 -6.66 -0.34 16.06
C ASP A 195 -6.73 -1.03 17.44
N VAL A 196 -6.27 -2.26 17.52
CA VAL A 196 -6.03 -2.99 18.78
C VAL A 196 -4.54 -3.05 19.15
N ASN A 197 -3.64 -2.61 18.27
CA ASN A 197 -2.20 -2.67 18.40
C ASN A 197 -1.62 -1.32 18.84
N ASP A 198 -1.21 -1.22 20.11
CA ASP A 198 -0.68 0.02 20.70
C ASP A 198 0.60 0.52 20.05
N TYR A 199 1.48 -0.38 19.58
CA TYR A 199 2.71 0.01 18.88
C TYR A 199 2.37 0.80 17.60
N ARG A 200 1.43 0.30 16.81
CA ARG A 200 0.98 0.94 15.55
C ARG A 200 0.21 2.23 15.81
N LEU A 201 -0.61 2.26 16.85
CA LEU A 201 -1.29 3.49 17.29
C LEU A 201 -0.29 4.57 17.72
N GLY A 202 0.80 4.18 18.39
CA GLY A 202 1.89 5.09 18.73
C GLY A 202 2.60 5.68 17.49
N LEU A 203 2.72 4.92 16.40
CA LEU A 203 3.23 5.44 15.12
C LEU A 203 2.22 6.41 14.48
N ALA A 204 0.93 6.06 14.47
CA ALA A 204 -0.12 6.91 13.93
C ALA A 204 -0.22 8.27 14.65
N ALA A 205 -0.05 8.28 15.98
CA ALA A 205 0.02 9.52 16.76
C ALA A 205 1.17 10.43 16.32
N LYS A 206 2.36 9.84 16.06
CA LYS A 206 3.52 10.60 15.53
C LYS A 206 3.29 11.15 14.12
N MET A 207 2.40 10.54 13.34
CA MET A 207 2.02 10.98 12.00
C MET A 207 0.94 12.06 11.98
N GLY A 208 0.47 12.51 13.15
CA GLY A 208 -0.45 13.64 13.28
C GLY A 208 -1.91 13.27 13.49
N ALA A 209 -2.22 12.06 13.94
CA ALA A 209 -3.56 11.71 14.39
C ALA A 209 -3.98 12.62 15.58
N SER A 210 -5.20 13.13 15.56
CA SER A 210 -5.79 13.86 16.70
C SER A 210 -6.05 12.93 17.89
N ARG A 211 -6.48 11.70 17.60
CA ARG A 211 -6.59 10.59 18.54
C ARG A 211 -6.19 9.28 17.87
N ALA A 212 -5.35 8.51 18.54
CA ALA A 212 -5.03 7.13 18.18
C ALA A 212 -5.63 6.23 19.25
N LEU A 213 -6.68 5.49 18.90
CA LEU A 213 -7.62 4.87 19.82
C LEU A 213 -7.51 3.36 19.80
N ASN A 214 -7.24 2.73 20.95
CA ASN A 214 -7.31 1.28 21.07
C ASN A 214 -8.74 0.84 21.39
N VAL A 215 -9.46 0.35 20.36
CA VAL A 215 -10.88 -0.01 20.48
C VAL A 215 -11.17 -1.23 21.39
N SER A 216 -10.15 -1.92 21.88
CA SER A 216 -10.35 -2.97 22.88
C SER A 216 -10.62 -2.42 24.29
N ARG A 217 -10.36 -1.14 24.54
CA ARG A 217 -10.49 -0.50 25.85
C ARG A 217 -10.99 0.94 25.82
N GLU A 218 -11.11 1.55 24.66
CA GLU A 218 -11.52 2.95 24.49
C GLU A 218 -12.71 3.02 23.52
N SER A 219 -13.57 4.04 23.71
CA SER A 219 -14.78 4.25 22.92
C SER A 219 -14.59 5.37 21.89
N LEU A 220 -15.12 5.19 20.68
CA LEU A 220 -15.20 6.25 19.67
C LEU A 220 -16.11 7.40 20.15
N ASP A 221 -17.19 7.10 20.89
CA ASP A 221 -18.10 8.13 21.41
C ASP A 221 -17.38 9.06 22.40
N ASP A 222 -16.49 8.52 23.24
CA ASP A 222 -15.68 9.33 24.14
C ASP A 222 -14.67 10.18 23.36
N ALA A 223 -14.02 9.62 22.35
CA ALA A 223 -13.08 10.36 21.50
C ALA A 223 -13.77 11.50 20.74
N MET A 224 -14.97 11.27 20.20
CA MET A 224 -15.77 12.32 19.54
C MET A 224 -16.13 13.43 20.53
N ARG A 225 -16.57 13.08 21.74
CA ARG A 225 -16.92 14.05 22.79
C ARG A 225 -15.71 14.90 23.20
N ASP A 226 -14.56 14.26 23.42
CA ASP A 226 -13.30 14.93 23.79
C ASP A 226 -12.82 15.91 22.70
N LEU A 227 -13.12 15.62 21.43
CA LEU A 227 -12.79 16.47 20.29
C LEU A 227 -13.88 17.51 19.95
N GLY A 228 -15.00 17.53 20.70
CA GLY A 228 -16.12 18.42 20.47
C GLY A 228 -16.88 18.13 19.16
N MET A 229 -16.90 16.88 18.73
CA MET A 229 -17.62 16.42 17.54
C MET A 229 -19.05 16.04 17.94
N GLU A 230 -20.05 16.76 17.41
CA GLU A 230 -21.46 16.55 17.76
C GLU A 230 -22.18 15.61 16.80
N GLU A 231 -21.81 15.60 15.52
CA GLU A 231 -22.57 14.94 14.46
C GLU A 231 -21.94 13.64 13.93
N GLY A 232 -20.70 13.34 14.29
CA GLY A 232 -19.95 12.17 13.83
C GLY A 232 -18.89 12.50 12.80
N PHE A 233 -18.39 11.49 12.08
CA PHE A 233 -17.33 11.62 11.10
C PHE A 233 -17.89 11.86 9.69
N ASP A 234 -17.28 12.79 8.97
CA ASP A 234 -17.68 13.15 7.60
C ASP A 234 -17.07 12.19 6.56
N VAL A 235 -15.82 11.77 6.82
CA VAL A 235 -15.10 10.85 5.94
C VAL A 235 -14.51 9.67 6.70
N GLY A 236 -14.80 8.46 6.22
CA GLY A 236 -14.26 7.20 6.76
C GLY A 236 -13.26 6.55 5.79
N PHE A 237 -12.11 6.08 6.33
CA PHE A 237 -11.19 5.20 5.60
C PHE A 237 -11.21 3.82 6.26
N GLU A 238 -11.90 2.86 5.66
CA GLU A 238 -11.89 1.49 6.13
C GLU A 238 -10.67 0.76 5.55
N MET A 239 -9.66 0.54 6.38
CA MET A 239 -8.36 -0.01 6.00
C MET A 239 -7.99 -1.27 6.81
N SER A 240 -8.91 -1.74 7.66
CA SER A 240 -8.69 -2.90 8.52
C SER A 240 -9.17 -4.21 7.91
N GLY A 241 -10.17 -4.18 7.03
CA GLY A 241 -10.90 -5.35 6.58
C GLY A 241 -11.70 -6.05 7.70
N ASN A 242 -11.89 -5.40 8.85
CA ASN A 242 -12.58 -5.98 9.99
C ASN A 242 -14.06 -5.62 10.00
N ALA A 243 -14.92 -6.62 10.03
CA ALA A 243 -16.37 -6.42 10.00
C ALA A 243 -16.93 -5.60 11.18
N ALA A 244 -16.33 -5.72 12.38
CA ALA A 244 -16.75 -4.94 13.53
C ALA A 244 -16.33 -3.47 13.39
N ALA A 245 -15.12 -3.21 12.87
CA ALA A 245 -14.64 -1.86 12.59
C ALA A 245 -15.50 -1.16 11.54
N LEU A 246 -15.91 -1.86 10.47
CA LEU A 246 -16.84 -1.31 9.47
C LEU A 246 -18.19 -0.95 10.08
N ARG A 247 -18.78 -1.83 10.92
CA ARG A 247 -20.06 -1.56 11.56
C ARG A 247 -19.98 -0.35 12.49
N GLU A 248 -18.89 -0.23 13.24
CA GLU A 248 -18.64 0.91 14.12
C GLU A 248 -18.42 2.20 13.32
N MET A 249 -17.72 2.13 12.18
CA MET A 249 -17.61 3.25 11.26
C MET A 249 -18.98 3.69 10.75
N LEU A 250 -19.83 2.77 10.25
CA LEU A 250 -21.18 3.09 9.78
C LEU A 250 -22.02 3.75 10.88
N ARG A 251 -21.88 3.30 12.13
CA ARG A 251 -22.59 3.86 13.29
C ARG A 251 -22.19 5.31 13.56
N THR A 252 -20.89 5.61 13.46
CA THR A 252 -20.31 6.90 13.87
C THR A 252 -20.18 7.93 12.75
N MET A 253 -20.48 7.55 11.48
CA MET A 253 -20.54 8.51 10.37
C MET A 253 -21.67 9.51 10.54
N ASN A 254 -21.39 10.75 10.16
CA ASN A 254 -22.36 11.82 9.99
C ASN A 254 -23.33 11.53 8.81
N HIS A 255 -24.49 12.16 8.80
CA HIS A 255 -25.40 12.14 7.66
C HIS A 255 -24.74 12.80 6.43
N GLY A 256 -24.86 12.15 5.27
CA GLY A 256 -24.17 12.58 4.03
C GLY A 256 -22.69 12.17 3.97
N GLY A 257 -22.17 11.49 4.99
CA GLY A 257 -20.77 11.08 5.07
C GLY A 257 -20.34 10.11 3.96
N SER A 258 -19.03 10.00 3.75
CA SER A 258 -18.44 9.20 2.68
C SER A 258 -17.39 8.22 3.20
N ILE A 259 -17.40 6.98 2.70
CA ILE A 259 -16.49 5.92 3.15
C ILE A 259 -15.68 5.37 1.96
N SER A 260 -14.36 5.40 2.10
CA SER A 260 -13.40 4.73 1.21
C SER A 260 -13.05 3.35 1.77
N MET A 261 -13.41 2.28 1.05
CA MET A 261 -13.18 0.90 1.45
C MET A 261 -11.94 0.35 0.77
N LEU A 262 -10.84 0.20 1.48
CA LEU A 262 -9.59 -0.43 1.03
C LEU A 262 -9.35 -1.79 1.71
N GLY A 263 -9.72 -1.93 2.97
CA GLY A 263 -9.55 -3.17 3.72
C GLY A 263 -10.32 -4.32 3.07
N ILE A 264 -9.68 -5.49 2.99
CA ILE A 264 -10.27 -6.69 2.38
C ILE A 264 -10.78 -7.60 3.50
N PRO A 265 -12.11 -7.73 3.67
CA PRO A 265 -12.66 -8.65 4.65
C PRO A 265 -12.32 -10.11 4.30
N PRO A 266 -12.09 -10.98 5.27
CA PRO A 266 -11.76 -12.40 5.03
C PRO A 266 -12.94 -13.23 4.49
N GLY A 267 -14.13 -12.64 4.40
CA GLY A 267 -15.35 -13.28 3.91
C GLY A 267 -16.52 -12.31 3.80
N GLU A 268 -17.72 -12.84 3.65
CA GLU A 268 -18.93 -12.02 3.59
C GLU A 268 -19.14 -11.24 4.88
N THR A 269 -19.48 -9.96 4.76
CA THR A 269 -19.73 -9.07 5.88
C THR A 269 -21.15 -8.56 5.84
N ALA A 270 -21.94 -8.92 6.84
CA ALA A 270 -23.27 -8.36 7.05
C ALA A 270 -23.16 -6.97 7.70
N ILE A 271 -23.88 -6.00 7.13
CA ILE A 271 -24.03 -4.65 7.65
C ILE A 271 -25.52 -4.27 7.79
N ASP A 272 -25.83 -3.31 8.64
CA ASP A 272 -27.15 -2.71 8.72
C ASP A 272 -27.32 -1.66 7.60
N TRP A 273 -28.03 -2.00 6.55
CA TRP A 273 -28.30 -1.13 5.43
C TRP A 273 -29.11 0.11 5.78
N ASN A 274 -29.86 0.09 6.90
CA ASN A 274 -30.57 1.29 7.37
C ASN A 274 -29.59 2.41 7.74
N GLN A 275 -28.41 2.06 8.27
CA GLN A 275 -27.34 3.05 8.55
C GLN A 275 -26.89 3.74 7.25
N VAL A 276 -26.74 3.00 6.17
CA VAL A 276 -26.33 3.54 4.87
C VAL A 276 -27.45 4.41 4.27
N ILE A 277 -28.69 3.89 4.26
CA ILE A 277 -29.83 4.51 3.58
C ILE A 277 -30.28 5.78 4.31
N PHE A 278 -30.52 5.71 5.62
CA PHE A 278 -31.06 6.86 6.38
C PHE A 278 -30.05 7.96 6.63
N LYS A 279 -28.76 7.63 6.64
CA LYS A 279 -27.69 8.64 6.69
C LYS A 279 -27.26 9.14 5.31
N GLY A 280 -27.75 8.53 4.20
CA GLY A 280 -27.35 8.91 2.84
C GLY A 280 -25.86 8.73 2.59
N LEU A 281 -25.24 7.66 3.12
CA LEU A 281 -23.80 7.44 3.02
C LEU A 281 -23.38 7.05 1.60
N VAL A 282 -22.21 7.52 1.18
CA VAL A 282 -21.52 7.08 -0.03
C VAL A 282 -20.42 6.09 0.35
N ILE A 283 -20.46 4.87 -0.18
CA ILE A 283 -19.41 3.87 0.02
C ILE A 283 -18.72 3.59 -1.30
N LYS A 284 -17.40 3.82 -1.37
CA LYS A 284 -16.57 3.63 -2.57
C LYS A 284 -15.49 2.58 -2.32
N GLY A 285 -15.49 1.51 -3.12
CA GLY A 285 -14.38 0.55 -3.14
C GLY A 285 -13.14 1.17 -3.75
N ILE A 286 -12.00 0.96 -3.09
CA ILE A 286 -10.68 1.42 -3.55
C ILE A 286 -9.86 0.20 -3.96
N TYR A 287 -9.32 0.21 -5.17
CA TYR A 287 -8.46 -0.85 -5.67
C TYR A 287 -7.16 -0.27 -6.22
N GLY A 288 -6.06 -0.63 -5.58
CA GLY A 288 -4.72 -0.20 -5.98
C GLY A 288 -4.57 1.32 -6.06
N ARG A 289 -3.94 1.77 -7.11
CA ARG A 289 -3.59 3.18 -7.41
C ARG A 289 -4.07 3.54 -8.81
N GLU A 290 -4.63 4.72 -8.99
CA GLU A 290 -4.93 5.23 -10.33
C GLU A 290 -3.62 5.48 -11.09
N MET A 291 -3.43 4.77 -12.21
CA MET A 291 -2.21 4.88 -13.04
C MET A 291 -2.34 6.02 -14.06
N PHE A 292 -1.53 7.12 -13.99
CA PHE A 292 -0.52 7.37 -12.95
C PHE A 292 -0.92 8.57 -12.07
N GLU A 293 -2.19 8.94 -12.05
CA GLU A 293 -2.69 10.11 -11.34
C GLU A 293 -2.31 10.07 -9.84
N THR A 294 -2.48 8.90 -9.20
CA THR A 294 -2.08 8.73 -7.79
C THR A 294 -0.57 8.90 -7.60
N TRP A 295 0.24 8.42 -8.54
CA TRP A 295 1.70 8.53 -8.49
C TRP A 295 2.17 9.99 -8.55
N TYR A 296 1.57 10.81 -9.40
CA TYR A 296 1.86 12.25 -9.46
C TYR A 296 1.43 12.96 -8.18
N LYS A 297 0.24 12.67 -7.65
CA LYS A 297 -0.27 13.29 -6.41
C LYS A 297 0.64 12.97 -5.21
N MET A 298 0.98 11.69 -4.99
CA MET A 298 1.84 11.32 -3.87
C MET A 298 3.25 11.91 -3.99
N SER A 299 3.82 11.94 -5.20
CA SER A 299 5.12 12.59 -5.44
C SER A 299 5.09 14.08 -5.15
N SER A 300 4.01 14.77 -5.55
CA SER A 300 3.84 16.19 -5.30
C SER A 300 3.68 16.49 -3.82
N MET A 301 2.93 15.66 -3.07
CA MET A 301 2.79 15.81 -1.62
C MET A 301 4.13 15.63 -0.90
N LEU A 302 4.94 14.64 -1.29
CA LEU A 302 6.30 14.46 -0.74
C LEU A 302 7.17 15.70 -1.00
N GLN A 303 7.13 16.26 -2.22
CA GLN A 303 7.89 17.46 -2.59
C GLN A 303 7.37 18.73 -1.90
N SER A 304 6.11 18.77 -1.49
CA SER A 304 5.50 19.88 -0.75
C SER A 304 5.60 19.74 0.78
N GLY A 305 6.37 18.76 1.27
CA GLY A 305 6.70 18.63 2.68
C GLY A 305 5.95 17.57 3.46
N LEU A 306 5.15 16.71 2.81
CA LEU A 306 4.60 15.53 3.48
C LEU A 306 5.76 14.58 3.84
N ASP A 307 5.86 14.21 5.11
CA ASP A 307 6.83 13.22 5.57
C ASP A 307 6.13 11.92 5.99
N VAL A 308 6.42 10.83 5.27
CA VAL A 308 5.95 9.47 5.59
C VAL A 308 7.06 8.58 6.12
N ARG A 309 8.29 9.09 6.24
CA ARG A 309 9.47 8.35 6.69
C ARG A 309 9.29 7.67 8.05
N PRO A 310 8.59 8.25 9.06
CA PRO A 310 8.42 7.59 10.35
C PRO A 310 7.66 6.26 10.29
N VAL A 311 6.98 5.94 9.19
CA VAL A 311 6.34 4.62 9.02
C VAL A 311 7.37 3.50 8.80
N ILE A 312 8.59 3.84 8.32
CA ILE A 312 9.69 2.89 8.09
C ILE A 312 10.40 2.66 9.41
N THR A 313 10.08 1.57 10.06
CA THR A 313 10.56 1.26 11.41
C THR A 313 11.80 0.37 11.45
N HIS A 314 12.02 -0.42 10.40
CA HIS A 314 13.15 -1.34 10.31
C HIS A 314 13.81 -1.27 8.94
N ARG A 315 15.15 -1.33 8.96
CA ARG A 315 16.02 -1.27 7.78
C ARG A 315 17.01 -2.41 7.89
N LEU A 316 16.89 -3.41 7.02
CA LEU A 316 17.66 -4.64 7.07
C LEU A 316 18.43 -4.83 5.76
N GLY A 317 19.58 -5.49 5.84
CA GLY A 317 20.23 -6.05 4.65
C GLY A 317 19.42 -7.22 4.10
N ILE A 318 19.53 -7.50 2.82
CA ILE A 318 18.78 -8.60 2.21
C ILE A 318 19.07 -9.96 2.86
N ASN A 319 20.27 -10.17 3.38
CA ASN A 319 20.63 -11.41 4.06
C ASN A 319 19.82 -11.63 5.36
N ASP A 320 19.29 -10.57 5.95
CA ASP A 320 18.51 -10.58 7.19
C ASP A 320 16.98 -10.61 6.93
N TYR A 321 16.56 -10.93 5.69
CA TYR A 321 15.14 -10.92 5.29
C TYR A 321 14.24 -11.75 6.21
N ARG A 322 14.74 -12.87 6.76
CA ARG A 322 13.97 -13.74 7.69
C ARG A 322 13.57 -12.99 8.94
N GLU A 323 14.51 -12.24 9.53
CA GLU A 323 14.23 -11.36 10.67
C GLU A 323 13.15 -10.34 10.31
N GLY A 324 13.18 -9.77 9.11
CA GLY A 324 12.16 -8.86 8.61
C GLY A 324 10.75 -9.48 8.60
N PHE A 325 10.61 -10.72 8.11
CA PHE A 325 9.35 -11.45 8.15
C PHE A 325 8.89 -11.79 9.57
N GLU A 326 9.80 -12.17 10.46
CA GLU A 326 9.52 -12.45 11.87
C GLU A 326 9.06 -11.19 12.62
N ILE A 327 9.73 -10.06 12.43
CA ILE A 327 9.35 -8.76 13.01
C ILE A 327 7.95 -8.37 12.51
N MET A 328 7.67 -8.51 11.21
CA MET A 328 6.36 -8.19 10.65
C MET A 328 5.26 -9.07 11.24
N ASN A 329 5.53 -10.37 11.41
CA ASN A 329 4.60 -11.32 12.02
C ASN A 329 4.32 -11.02 13.51
N SER A 330 5.27 -10.42 14.22
CA SER A 330 5.10 -10.01 15.62
C SER A 330 4.13 -8.84 15.81
N GLY A 331 3.76 -8.13 14.72
CA GLY A 331 2.93 -6.92 14.74
C GLY A 331 3.66 -5.68 15.29
N LYS A 332 4.96 -5.75 15.61
CA LYS A 332 5.77 -4.64 16.16
C LYS A 332 6.55 -3.92 15.06
N SER A 333 5.90 -3.66 13.93
CA SER A 333 6.49 -2.91 12.82
C SER A 333 5.48 -1.98 12.14
N GLY A 334 6.02 -0.93 11.55
CA GLY A 334 5.45 -0.23 10.40
C GLY A 334 5.94 -0.90 9.12
N LYS A 335 6.58 -0.14 8.21
CA LYS A 335 7.25 -0.71 7.04
C LYS A 335 8.65 -1.21 7.39
N ILE A 336 9.03 -2.31 6.77
CA ILE A 336 10.35 -2.93 6.85
C ILE A 336 10.97 -2.89 5.46
N THR A 337 12.12 -2.24 5.32
CA THR A 337 12.85 -2.16 4.04
C THR A 337 14.03 -3.13 4.02
N LEU A 338 14.34 -3.64 2.83
CA LEU A 338 15.47 -4.53 2.56
C LEU A 338 16.44 -3.86 1.59
N ASP A 339 17.71 -3.83 1.95
CA ASP A 339 18.81 -3.26 1.16
C ASP A 339 19.43 -4.33 0.27
N TRP A 340 19.28 -4.19 -1.05
CA TRP A 340 19.87 -5.06 -2.06
C TRP A 340 21.27 -4.65 -2.47
N THR A 341 21.72 -3.44 -2.11
CA THR A 341 23.08 -2.97 -2.43
C THR A 341 24.15 -3.57 -1.52
N SER A 342 23.72 -4.30 -0.49
CA SER A 342 24.59 -4.98 0.48
C SER A 342 24.98 -6.41 0.09
N LEU A 343 24.60 -6.90 -1.11
CA LEU A 343 24.99 -8.20 -1.66
C LEU A 343 26.43 -8.22 -2.14
#